data_9a7fb41d9e8c1039828bcc9155eb82d1
#
_entry.id   9a7fb41d9e8c1039828bcc9155eb82d1
#
_cell.length_a   1.000
_cell.length_b   1.000
_cell.length_c   1.000
_cell.angle_alpha   90.00
_cell.angle_beta   90.00
_cell.angle_gamma   90.00
#
_symmetry.space_group_name_H-M   'P 1'
#
loop_
_entity.id
_entity.type
_entity.pdbx_description
1 polymer ?
#
loop_
_entity_poly.entity_id
_entity_poly.type
_entity_poly.pdbx_seq_one_letter_code
_entity_poly.pdbx_strand_id
1 'polypeptide(L)'
;NHYWQDLSYGLANVAGSAAFGPYAMPNPLAFYMNNGEADLTQLATDCVAAADATVDFPQFEGINMAFNANIGCCAWGGKRTMTLDGVTKTYATIWLPPWASNTISVVMHEMGHGFGLPHSSADYGETYDSPWDVMSKDRANCAMATDPVYGCIGQGTISYHKDLLGWIAPGRKYTHQSGTQTITLEPLGAPGAGGYLMAQIPIDGSDTHFY
;
A
#
# COMPACT_ATOMS: atom_id res chain seq x y z
N ASN A 1 -4.87 11.35 -2.64
CA ASN A 1 -6.20 10.73 -2.60
C ASN A 1 -6.61 10.10 -3.94
N HIS A 2 -6.47 10.83 -5.07
CA HIS A 2 -6.89 10.36 -6.41
C HIS A 2 -6.35 8.98 -6.77
N TYR A 3 -5.09 8.71 -6.51
CA TYR A 3 -4.49 7.40 -6.81
C TYR A 3 -5.33 6.23 -6.24
N TRP A 4 -5.63 6.25 -4.94
CA TRP A 4 -6.40 5.17 -4.31
C TRP A 4 -7.89 5.20 -4.68
N GLN A 5 -8.46 6.39 -4.91
CA GLN A 5 -9.82 6.49 -5.41
C GLN A 5 -9.97 5.85 -6.80
N ASP A 6 -9.06 6.13 -7.71
CA ASP A 6 -9.09 5.59 -9.06
C ASP A 6 -8.87 4.07 -9.05
N LEU A 7 -7.89 3.59 -8.29
CA LEU A 7 -7.61 2.16 -8.19
C LEU A 7 -8.74 1.35 -7.56
N SER A 8 -9.45 1.92 -6.62
CA SER A 8 -10.54 1.28 -5.89
C SER A 8 -11.92 1.51 -6.49
N TYR A 9 -12.00 2.17 -7.65
CA TYR A 9 -13.28 2.56 -8.25
C TYR A 9 -14.14 3.43 -7.32
N GLY A 10 -13.49 4.29 -6.54
CA GLY A 10 -14.12 5.20 -5.59
C GLY A 10 -14.38 4.63 -4.19
N LEU A 11 -14.05 3.35 -3.94
CA LEU A 11 -14.32 2.70 -2.65
C LEU A 11 -13.32 3.11 -1.55
N ALA A 12 -12.07 3.43 -1.90
CA ALA A 12 -11.08 3.94 -0.96
C ALA A 12 -11.02 5.48 -1.03
N ASN A 13 -11.02 6.11 0.13
CA ASN A 13 -10.96 7.56 0.24
C ASN A 13 -10.08 7.95 1.43
N VAL A 14 -9.00 8.68 1.15
CA VAL A 14 -8.08 9.22 2.15
C VAL A 14 -8.14 10.75 2.25
N ALA A 15 -9.26 11.37 1.81
CA ALA A 15 -9.44 12.83 1.78
C ALA A 15 -9.45 13.48 3.17
N GLY A 16 -9.71 12.73 4.24
CA GLY A 16 -9.66 13.21 5.62
C GLY A 16 -8.25 13.22 6.24
N SER A 17 -7.21 12.89 5.46
CA SER A 17 -5.83 12.92 5.96
C SER A 17 -5.39 14.33 6.32
N ALA A 18 -4.60 14.45 7.40
CA ALA A 18 -4.00 15.69 7.85
C ALA A 18 -2.51 15.49 8.12
N ALA A 19 -1.73 16.56 8.01
CA ALA A 19 -0.31 16.57 8.32
C ALA A 19 -0.07 17.30 9.64
N PHE A 20 0.78 16.73 10.48
CA PHE A 20 1.14 17.28 11.78
C PHE A 20 2.66 17.34 11.94
N GLY A 21 3.15 18.21 12.80
CA GLY A 21 4.58 18.34 13.07
C GLY A 21 5.25 19.51 12.33
N PRO A 22 6.58 19.49 12.21
CA PRO A 22 7.50 18.43 12.63
C PRO A 22 7.64 18.30 14.16
N TYR A 23 7.93 17.11 14.62
CA TYR A 23 8.19 16.82 16.03
C TYR A 23 9.64 16.39 16.23
N ALA A 24 10.23 16.82 17.36
CA ALA A 24 11.54 16.33 17.77
C ALA A 24 11.39 14.94 18.41
N MET A 25 12.14 13.99 17.92
CA MET A 25 12.22 12.66 18.56
C MET A 25 12.98 12.78 19.89
N PRO A 26 12.59 12.02 20.93
CA PRO A 26 13.20 12.11 22.25
C PRO A 26 14.64 11.61 22.29
N ASN A 27 15.06 10.78 21.34
CA ASN A 27 16.38 10.18 21.30
C ASN A 27 17.09 10.50 19.97
N PRO A 28 18.43 10.49 19.92
CA PRO A 28 19.17 10.66 18.68
C PRO A 28 19.01 9.44 17.76
N LEU A 29 19.25 9.62 16.46
CA LEU A 29 19.11 8.56 15.45
C LEU A 29 19.82 7.26 15.84
N ALA A 30 21.04 7.36 16.38
CA ALA A 30 21.82 6.19 16.77
C ALA A 30 21.13 5.29 17.83
N PHE A 31 20.22 5.85 18.63
CA PHE A 31 19.43 5.07 19.59
C PHE A 31 18.45 4.12 18.90
N TYR A 32 17.91 4.53 17.76
CA TYR A 32 16.93 3.75 16.98
C TYR A 32 17.57 2.74 16.03
N MET A 33 18.89 2.86 15.78
CA MET A 33 19.57 2.04 14.79
C MET A 33 20.23 0.80 15.42
N ASN A 34 19.99 -0.36 14.83
CA ASN A 34 20.63 -1.61 15.19
C ASN A 34 21.15 -2.29 13.92
N ASN A 35 22.47 -2.49 13.79
CA ASN A 35 23.12 -3.11 12.63
C ASN A 35 22.72 -2.49 11.26
N GLY A 36 22.51 -1.18 11.22
CA GLY A 36 22.16 -0.45 10.01
C GLY A 36 20.68 -0.37 9.70
N GLU A 37 19.82 -1.01 10.48
CA GLU A 37 18.38 -0.98 10.35
C GLU A 37 17.73 -0.35 11.59
N ALA A 38 16.60 0.33 11.41
CA ALA A 38 15.90 0.94 12.51
C ALA A 38 15.01 -0.03 13.29
N ASP A 39 14.93 0.16 14.59
CA ASP A 39 13.86 -0.41 15.41
C ASP A 39 12.54 0.31 15.11
N LEU A 40 11.79 -0.23 14.16
CA LEU A 40 10.51 0.32 13.72
C LEU A 40 9.47 0.39 14.86
N THR A 41 9.59 -0.50 15.84
CA THR A 41 8.68 -0.51 16.99
C THR A 41 8.95 0.67 17.90
N GLN A 42 10.22 0.89 18.24
CA GLN A 42 10.62 2.01 19.09
C GLN A 42 10.39 3.34 18.38
N LEU A 43 10.70 3.42 17.07
CA LEU A 43 10.40 4.60 16.26
C LEU A 43 8.91 4.96 16.29
N ALA A 44 8.03 3.99 16.08
CA ALA A 44 6.59 4.25 16.10
C ALA A 44 6.14 4.72 17.47
N THR A 45 6.60 4.05 18.55
CA THR A 45 6.25 4.39 19.92
C THR A 45 6.63 5.84 20.26
N ASP A 46 7.87 6.22 19.97
CA ASP A 46 8.35 7.55 20.29
C ASP A 46 7.76 8.63 19.36
N CYS A 47 7.50 8.30 18.10
CA CYS A 47 6.88 9.22 17.14
C CYS A 47 5.44 9.56 17.54
N VAL A 48 4.62 8.57 17.88
CA VAL A 48 3.24 8.83 18.32
C VAL A 48 3.21 9.57 19.65
N ALA A 49 4.12 9.23 20.61
CA ALA A 49 4.23 9.93 21.87
C ALA A 49 4.64 11.40 21.69
N ALA A 50 5.51 11.71 20.71
CA ALA A 50 5.91 13.09 20.42
C ALA A 50 4.76 13.91 19.80
N ALA A 51 3.80 13.26 19.15
CA ALA A 51 2.66 13.91 18.49
C ALA A 51 1.39 13.97 19.39
N ASP A 52 1.33 13.21 20.47
CA ASP A 52 0.17 12.94 21.32
C ASP A 52 -0.58 14.21 21.75
N ALA A 53 0.13 15.26 22.12
CA ALA A 53 -0.49 16.51 22.59
C ALA A 53 -1.24 17.29 21.47
N THR A 54 -1.09 16.90 20.21
CA THR A 54 -1.63 17.65 19.06
C THR A 54 -2.43 16.83 18.07
N VAL A 55 -2.39 15.50 18.19
CA VAL A 55 -3.07 14.55 17.29
C VAL A 55 -4.06 13.71 18.09
N ASP A 56 -5.33 13.80 17.73
CA ASP A 56 -6.37 12.87 18.21
C ASP A 56 -6.34 11.63 17.31
N PHE A 57 -5.52 10.65 17.68
CA PHE A 57 -5.24 9.47 16.87
C PHE A 57 -6.46 8.60 16.54
N PRO A 58 -7.44 8.40 17.43
CA PRO A 58 -8.64 7.62 17.12
C PRO A 58 -9.43 8.07 15.89
N GLN A 59 -9.28 9.32 15.48
CA GLN A 59 -9.93 9.86 14.28
C GLN A 59 -9.33 9.33 12.96
N PHE A 60 -8.13 8.74 13.01
CA PHE A 60 -7.41 8.30 11.81
C PHE A 60 -7.35 6.76 11.71
N GLU A 61 -7.35 6.25 10.48
CA GLU A 61 -7.20 4.82 10.19
C GLU A 61 -5.73 4.41 9.99
N GLY A 62 -4.84 5.38 9.78
CA GLY A 62 -3.43 5.11 9.57
C GLY A 62 -2.54 6.27 9.96
N ILE A 63 -1.26 5.96 10.19
CA ILE A 63 -0.22 6.88 10.63
C ILE A 63 0.98 6.73 9.69
N ASN A 64 1.23 7.76 8.89
CA ASN A 64 2.41 7.84 8.04
C ASN A 64 3.47 8.69 8.74
N MET A 65 4.58 8.09 9.10
CA MET A 65 5.70 8.74 9.77
C MET A 65 6.79 9.07 8.77
N ALA A 66 7.01 10.36 8.50
CA ALA A 66 8.08 10.83 7.63
C ALA A 66 9.27 11.30 8.48
N PHE A 67 10.45 10.75 8.21
CA PHE A 67 11.67 11.05 8.95
C PHE A 67 12.62 11.91 8.11
N ASN A 68 13.41 12.74 8.78
CA ASN A 68 14.43 13.58 8.16
C ASN A 68 15.82 12.91 8.10
N ALA A 69 15.90 11.63 8.49
CA ALA A 69 17.12 10.83 8.44
C ALA A 69 16.83 9.45 7.84
N ASN A 70 17.84 8.82 7.27
CA ASN A 70 17.72 7.44 6.81
C ASN A 70 17.57 6.49 8.00
N ILE A 71 16.59 5.61 7.89
CA ILE A 71 16.21 4.64 8.92
C ILE A 71 16.53 3.19 8.50
N GLY A 72 17.47 3.02 7.58
CA GLY A 72 17.90 1.75 7.00
C GLY A 72 17.81 1.76 5.48
N CYS A 73 17.70 0.57 4.88
CA CYS A 73 17.67 0.42 3.42
C CYS A 73 16.41 1.00 2.78
N CYS A 74 15.30 0.96 3.50
CA CYS A 74 14.00 0.86 2.86
C CYS A 74 12.97 1.79 3.51
N ALA A 75 11.81 1.95 2.88
CA ALA A 75 10.57 2.33 3.53
C ALA A 75 9.87 1.06 4.01
N TRP A 76 8.93 1.18 4.91
CA TRP A 76 8.17 0.05 5.44
C TRP A 76 6.71 0.44 5.63
N GLY A 77 5.82 -0.52 5.37
CA GLY A 77 4.39 -0.41 5.62
C GLY A 77 3.82 -1.67 6.27
N GLY A 78 2.72 -1.52 6.99
CA GLY A 78 2.05 -2.63 7.63
C GLY A 78 0.91 -2.20 8.54
N LYS A 79 0.56 -3.08 9.46
CA LYS A 79 -0.47 -2.83 10.47
C LYS A 79 0.11 -2.98 11.87
N ARG A 80 -0.27 -2.07 12.77
CA ARG A 80 0.15 -2.11 14.18
C ARG A 80 -1.03 -1.81 15.09
N THR A 81 -1.27 -2.69 16.05
CA THR A 81 -2.24 -2.42 17.12
C THR A 81 -1.58 -1.59 18.20
N MET A 82 -2.16 -0.44 18.49
CA MET A 82 -1.69 0.50 19.50
C MET A 82 -2.87 1.00 20.33
N THR A 83 -2.61 1.38 21.57
CA THR A 83 -3.56 2.10 22.41
C THR A 83 -3.14 3.56 22.47
N LEU A 84 -3.86 4.41 21.77
CA LEU A 84 -3.61 5.85 21.67
C LEU A 84 -4.88 6.59 22.11
N ASP A 85 -4.73 7.65 22.88
CA ASP A 85 -5.85 8.42 23.46
C ASP A 85 -6.90 7.53 24.17
N GLY A 86 -6.43 6.46 24.83
CA GLY A 86 -7.29 5.51 25.54
C GLY A 86 -8.06 4.52 24.63
N VAL A 87 -7.89 4.58 23.32
CA VAL A 87 -8.54 3.69 22.35
C VAL A 87 -7.53 2.69 21.77
N THR A 88 -7.82 1.40 21.91
CA THR A 88 -7.04 0.33 21.26
C THR A 88 -7.57 0.09 19.85
N LYS A 89 -6.71 0.32 18.85
CA LYS A 89 -7.06 0.21 17.44
C LYS A 89 -5.88 -0.32 16.64
N THR A 90 -6.16 -1.00 15.53
CA THR A 90 -5.13 -1.39 14.56
C THR A 90 -5.03 -0.33 13.47
N TYR A 91 -3.90 0.35 13.44
CA TYR A 91 -3.59 1.40 12.47
C TYR A 91 -2.78 0.84 11.30
N ALA A 92 -3.05 1.30 10.07
CA ALA A 92 -2.08 1.24 8.99
C ALA A 92 -0.88 2.11 9.39
N THR A 93 0.32 1.55 9.41
CA THR A 93 1.51 2.25 9.93
C THR A 93 2.62 2.20 8.90
N ILE A 94 3.18 3.38 8.57
CA ILE A 94 4.13 3.51 7.47
C ILE A 94 5.32 4.34 7.95
N TRP A 95 6.54 3.89 7.62
CA TRP A 95 7.81 4.56 7.94
C TRP A 95 8.49 5.00 6.64
N LEU A 96 8.64 6.31 6.46
CA LEU A 96 9.15 6.93 5.25
C LEU A 96 10.48 7.64 5.51
N PRO A 97 11.61 7.11 5.02
CA PRO A 97 12.88 7.84 4.98
C PRO A 97 12.79 9.03 4.01
N PRO A 98 13.75 9.99 4.05
CA PRO A 98 13.67 11.22 3.25
C PRO A 98 13.50 11.01 1.75
N TRP A 99 14.13 9.99 1.19
CA TRP A 99 14.06 9.68 -0.24
C TRP A 99 12.69 9.14 -0.68
N ALA A 100 11.92 8.53 0.22
CA ALA A 100 10.60 8.01 -0.10
C ALA A 100 9.56 9.11 -0.31
N SER A 101 9.70 10.25 0.39
CA SER A 101 8.77 11.37 0.28
C SER A 101 8.77 12.05 -1.10
N ASN A 102 9.81 11.86 -1.90
CA ASN A 102 9.91 12.39 -3.26
C ASN A 102 9.51 11.38 -4.34
N THR A 103 8.95 10.24 -3.94
CA THR A 103 8.60 9.13 -4.85
C THR A 103 7.27 8.55 -4.40
N ILE A 104 6.19 9.12 -4.91
CA ILE A 104 4.83 8.74 -4.45
C ILE A 104 4.53 7.25 -4.66
N SER A 105 5.16 6.59 -5.65
CA SER A 105 4.99 5.15 -5.86
C SER A 105 5.44 4.33 -4.65
N VAL A 106 6.53 4.73 -3.98
CA VAL A 106 6.99 4.08 -2.74
C VAL A 106 5.98 4.30 -1.62
N VAL A 107 5.48 5.54 -1.46
CA VAL A 107 4.43 5.82 -0.47
C VAL A 107 3.18 4.97 -0.73
N MET A 108 2.79 4.80 -2.00
CA MET A 108 1.64 3.97 -2.38
C MET A 108 1.91 2.49 -2.11
N HIS A 109 3.11 1.98 -2.37
CA HIS A 109 3.52 0.62 -2.01
C HIS A 109 3.35 0.37 -0.50
N GLU A 110 3.93 1.23 0.33
CA GLU A 110 3.84 1.09 1.79
C GLU A 110 2.40 1.24 2.32
N MET A 111 1.61 2.14 1.71
CA MET A 111 0.18 2.24 2.03
C MET A 111 -0.58 0.97 1.66
N GLY A 112 -0.21 0.30 0.57
CA GLY A 112 -0.76 -1.01 0.20
C GLY A 112 -0.58 -2.05 1.31
N HIS A 113 0.61 -2.10 1.93
CA HIS A 113 0.84 -2.92 3.12
C HIS A 113 -0.04 -2.49 4.31
N GLY A 114 -0.23 -1.20 4.49
CA GLY A 114 -1.16 -0.66 5.48
C GLY A 114 -2.60 -1.11 5.26
N PHE A 115 -3.04 -1.28 4.02
CA PHE A 115 -4.34 -1.88 3.70
C PHE A 115 -4.36 -3.40 3.90
N GLY A 116 -3.21 -4.04 3.96
CA GLY A 116 -3.05 -5.48 4.17
C GLY A 116 -2.68 -6.26 2.92
N LEU A 117 -2.21 -5.57 1.87
CA LEU A 117 -1.70 -6.24 0.68
C LEU A 117 -0.32 -6.85 0.94
N PRO A 118 -0.08 -8.09 0.50
CA PRO A 118 1.25 -8.68 0.47
C PRO A 118 2.04 -8.14 -0.73
N HIS A 119 3.35 -8.44 -0.76
CA HIS A 119 4.11 -8.32 -1.98
C HIS A 119 3.60 -9.28 -3.05
N SER A 120 3.82 -8.94 -4.29
CA SER A 120 3.62 -9.82 -5.43
C SER A 120 4.90 -9.90 -6.27
N SER A 121 5.01 -10.99 -7.01
CA SER A 121 6.03 -11.20 -8.04
C SER A 121 5.37 -11.88 -9.24
N ALA A 122 5.95 -11.72 -10.41
CA ALA A 122 5.60 -12.47 -11.61
C ALA A 122 6.65 -13.58 -11.82
N ASP A 123 6.45 -14.39 -12.83
CA ASP A 123 7.39 -15.46 -13.20
C ASP A 123 8.44 -14.96 -14.24
N TYR A 124 9.07 -13.82 -13.92
CA TYR A 124 10.13 -13.26 -14.76
C TYR A 124 11.55 -13.55 -14.23
N GLY A 125 11.64 -14.21 -13.08
CA GLY A 125 12.89 -14.74 -12.52
C GLY A 125 13.50 -13.93 -11.37
N GLU A 126 12.89 -12.83 -10.95
CA GLU A 126 13.37 -11.99 -9.85
C GLU A 126 12.26 -11.71 -8.83
N THR A 127 12.65 -11.37 -7.61
CA THR A 127 11.69 -10.87 -6.60
C THR A 127 11.22 -9.47 -7.01
N TYR A 128 9.92 -9.20 -6.86
CA TYR A 128 9.30 -7.92 -7.23
C TYR A 128 9.48 -7.56 -8.71
N ASP A 129 9.32 -8.51 -9.59
CA ASP A 129 9.57 -8.34 -11.01
C ASP A 129 8.32 -7.94 -11.83
N SER A 130 7.11 -7.97 -11.26
CA SER A 130 5.89 -7.58 -11.97
C SER A 130 5.83 -6.07 -12.20
N PRO A 131 5.87 -5.60 -13.45
CA PRO A 131 5.71 -4.18 -13.77
C PRO A 131 4.25 -3.69 -13.68
N TRP A 132 3.30 -4.59 -13.41
CA TRP A 132 1.86 -4.30 -13.42
C TRP A 132 1.29 -4.03 -12.03
N ASP A 133 2.09 -4.21 -10.98
CA ASP A 133 1.64 -4.11 -9.60
C ASP A 133 2.56 -3.22 -8.77
N VAL A 134 1.98 -2.21 -8.14
CA VAL A 134 2.71 -1.34 -7.20
C VAL A 134 3.26 -2.12 -6.00
N MET A 135 2.62 -3.25 -5.63
CA MET A 135 3.09 -4.15 -4.57
C MET A 135 4.26 -5.06 -5.01
N SER A 136 4.74 -4.90 -6.24
CA SER A 136 5.89 -5.57 -6.80
C SER A 136 6.94 -4.53 -7.20
N LYS A 137 7.07 -4.23 -8.50
CA LYS A 137 8.04 -3.25 -9.02
C LYS A 137 7.45 -1.83 -8.95
N ASP A 138 7.40 -1.26 -7.78
CA ASP A 138 6.74 0.01 -7.48
C ASP A 138 7.13 1.19 -8.39
N ARG A 139 8.33 1.17 -8.98
CA ARG A 139 8.86 2.21 -9.88
C ARG A 139 8.87 1.82 -11.36
N ALA A 140 8.19 0.76 -11.76
CA ALA A 140 8.18 0.32 -13.15
C ALA A 140 7.65 1.39 -14.12
N ASN A 141 6.73 2.23 -13.64
CA ASN A 141 6.07 3.26 -14.44
C ASN A 141 6.77 4.63 -14.43
N CYS A 142 7.88 4.79 -13.69
CA CYS A 142 8.53 6.09 -13.48
C CYS A 142 8.98 6.79 -14.75
N ALA A 143 9.37 6.05 -15.78
CA ALA A 143 9.79 6.63 -17.06
C ALA A 143 8.63 7.25 -17.85
N MET A 144 7.38 6.86 -17.56
CA MET A 144 6.20 7.27 -18.31
C MET A 144 5.26 8.17 -17.52
N ALA A 145 5.28 8.06 -16.19
CA ALA A 145 4.36 8.79 -15.32
C ALA A 145 5.13 9.39 -14.14
N THR A 146 5.63 10.60 -14.34
CA THR A 146 6.31 11.39 -13.29
C THR A 146 5.57 12.70 -13.11
N ASP A 147 5.20 13.00 -11.87
CA ASP A 147 4.62 14.27 -11.46
C ASP A 147 5.72 15.21 -11.02
N PRO A 148 5.69 16.51 -11.39
CA PRO A 148 6.74 17.46 -11.01
C PRO A 148 6.81 17.72 -9.49
N VAL A 149 5.75 17.46 -8.74
CA VAL A 149 5.67 17.68 -7.29
C VAL A 149 5.89 16.38 -6.53
N TYR A 150 5.24 15.29 -6.98
CA TYR A 150 5.18 14.02 -6.26
C TYR A 150 6.17 12.96 -6.79
N GLY A 151 6.93 13.29 -7.82
CA GLY A 151 7.90 12.38 -8.42
C GLY A 151 7.22 11.24 -9.21
N CYS A 152 7.79 10.05 -9.14
CA CYS A 152 7.27 8.89 -9.83
C CYS A 152 5.87 8.51 -9.32
N ILE A 153 4.92 8.41 -10.24
CA ILE A 153 3.59 7.87 -9.95
C ILE A 153 3.64 6.37 -10.21
N GLY A 154 3.32 5.58 -9.19
CA GLY A 154 3.26 4.13 -9.31
C GLY A 154 2.20 3.67 -10.29
N GLN A 155 2.41 2.50 -10.87
CA GLN A 155 1.39 1.78 -11.61
C GLN A 155 0.24 1.38 -10.69
N GLY A 156 -0.83 0.84 -11.24
CA GLY A 156 -1.94 0.31 -10.47
C GLY A 156 -1.58 -0.95 -9.68
N THR A 157 -2.61 -1.69 -9.31
CA THR A 157 -2.45 -3.00 -8.68
C THR A 157 -3.23 -4.06 -9.46
N ILE A 158 -2.82 -5.32 -9.37
CA ILE A 158 -3.40 -6.46 -10.09
C ILE A 158 -4.80 -6.80 -9.56
N SER A 159 -5.56 -7.55 -10.35
CA SER A 159 -6.93 -7.94 -10.00
C SER A 159 -7.00 -8.71 -8.68
N TYR A 160 -6.03 -9.58 -8.41
CA TYR A 160 -5.94 -10.32 -7.15
C TYR A 160 -5.91 -9.39 -5.93
N HIS A 161 -5.07 -8.36 -5.93
CA HIS A 161 -4.99 -7.40 -4.84
C HIS A 161 -6.26 -6.55 -4.72
N LYS A 162 -6.85 -6.15 -5.85
CA LYS A 162 -8.15 -5.46 -5.83
C LYS A 162 -9.26 -6.33 -5.24
N ASP A 163 -9.26 -7.63 -5.54
CA ASP A 163 -10.23 -8.58 -4.99
C ASP A 163 -10.03 -8.81 -3.49
N LEU A 164 -8.77 -8.93 -3.01
CA LEU A 164 -8.45 -9.01 -1.58
C LEU A 164 -9.01 -7.82 -0.78
N LEU A 165 -9.00 -6.64 -1.38
CA LEU A 165 -9.54 -5.42 -0.75
C LEU A 165 -11.05 -5.24 -0.97
N GLY A 166 -11.71 -6.19 -1.66
CA GLY A 166 -13.13 -6.11 -1.94
C GLY A 166 -13.51 -5.05 -2.98
N TRP A 167 -12.55 -4.59 -3.81
CA TRP A 167 -12.79 -3.56 -4.83
C TRP A 167 -13.36 -4.12 -6.13
N ILE A 168 -13.35 -5.44 -6.33
CA ILE A 168 -13.98 -6.08 -7.47
C ILE A 168 -15.37 -6.59 -7.03
N ALA A 169 -16.41 -6.00 -7.60
CA ALA A 169 -17.77 -6.45 -7.33
C ALA A 169 -17.95 -7.92 -7.79
N PRO A 170 -18.69 -8.75 -7.04
CA PRO A 170 -18.87 -10.17 -7.37
C PRO A 170 -19.33 -10.42 -8.82
N GLY A 171 -20.20 -9.59 -9.36
CA GLY A 171 -20.66 -9.67 -10.75
C GLY A 171 -19.63 -9.32 -11.81
N ARG A 172 -18.47 -8.77 -11.41
CA ARG A 172 -17.34 -8.42 -12.28
C ARG A 172 -16.21 -9.45 -12.18
N LYS A 173 -16.40 -10.53 -11.45
CA LYS A 173 -15.46 -11.63 -11.27
C LYS A 173 -16.02 -12.88 -11.96
N TYR A 174 -15.28 -13.41 -12.92
CA TYR A 174 -15.59 -14.70 -13.54
C TYR A 174 -14.84 -15.80 -12.83
N THR A 175 -15.54 -16.85 -12.40
CA THR A 175 -14.91 -18.07 -11.87
C THR A 175 -15.20 -19.22 -12.83
N HIS A 176 -14.14 -19.77 -13.42
CA HIS A 176 -14.25 -20.88 -14.35
C HIS A 176 -14.77 -22.15 -13.63
N GLN A 177 -15.73 -22.80 -14.23
CA GLN A 177 -16.30 -24.04 -13.67
C GLN A 177 -15.80 -25.28 -14.43
N SER A 178 -15.95 -25.30 -15.75
CA SER A 178 -15.53 -26.43 -16.58
C SER A 178 -15.62 -26.11 -18.08
N GLY A 179 -14.94 -26.92 -18.90
CA GLY A 179 -14.97 -26.82 -20.36
C GLY A 179 -14.24 -25.59 -20.91
N THR A 180 -14.62 -25.14 -22.09
CA THR A 180 -14.03 -23.96 -22.75
C THR A 180 -15.03 -22.82 -22.73
N GLN A 181 -14.61 -21.67 -22.24
CA GLN A 181 -15.41 -20.44 -22.21
C GLN A 181 -14.64 -19.28 -22.84
N THR A 182 -15.37 -18.43 -23.53
CA THR A 182 -14.86 -17.14 -24.02
C THR A 182 -15.51 -16.04 -23.19
N ILE A 183 -14.70 -15.22 -22.52
CA ILE A 183 -15.15 -14.10 -21.71
C ILE A 183 -14.47 -12.81 -22.17
N THR A 184 -15.09 -11.67 -21.85
CA THR A 184 -14.47 -10.36 -22.08
C THR A 184 -13.91 -9.83 -20.77
N LEU A 185 -12.60 -9.63 -20.72
CA LEU A 185 -11.93 -8.90 -19.65
C LEU A 185 -11.79 -7.42 -20.04
N GLU A 186 -12.02 -6.56 -19.09
CA GLU A 186 -11.85 -5.12 -19.25
C GLU A 186 -10.57 -4.61 -18.57
N PRO A 187 -9.98 -3.50 -19.06
CA PRO A 187 -8.83 -2.91 -18.40
C PRO A 187 -9.13 -2.50 -16.95
N LEU A 188 -8.27 -2.89 -16.01
CA LEU A 188 -8.43 -2.54 -14.59
C LEU A 188 -8.36 -1.04 -14.31
N GLY A 189 -7.61 -0.28 -15.11
CA GLY A 189 -7.44 1.15 -14.91
C GLY A 189 -8.56 2.03 -15.51
N ALA A 190 -9.36 1.48 -16.42
CA ALA A 190 -10.47 2.20 -17.07
C ALA A 190 -11.57 1.21 -17.46
N PRO A 191 -12.25 0.62 -16.48
CA PRO A 191 -13.25 -0.40 -16.76
C PRO A 191 -14.49 0.20 -17.41
N GLY A 192 -15.01 -0.49 -18.42
CA GLY A 192 -16.37 -0.26 -18.91
C GLY A 192 -17.42 -0.84 -17.96
N ALA A 193 -18.66 -0.93 -18.46
CA ALA A 193 -19.80 -1.32 -17.61
C ALA A 193 -20.17 -2.83 -17.68
N GLY A 194 -19.64 -3.60 -18.61
CA GLY A 194 -20.23 -4.89 -18.96
C GLY A 194 -19.32 -6.13 -18.91
N GLY A 195 -18.02 -5.97 -18.88
CA GLY A 195 -17.08 -7.09 -18.86
C GLY A 195 -16.61 -7.48 -17.47
N TYR A 196 -15.83 -8.53 -17.38
CA TYR A 196 -15.20 -8.94 -16.11
C TYR A 196 -13.90 -8.16 -15.88
N LEU A 197 -13.58 -7.92 -14.61
CA LEU A 197 -12.31 -7.32 -14.18
C LEU A 197 -11.30 -8.39 -13.74
N MET A 198 -11.77 -9.61 -13.55
CA MET A 198 -10.98 -10.72 -13.03
C MET A 198 -11.52 -12.04 -13.56
N ALA A 199 -10.63 -12.96 -13.89
CA ALA A 199 -10.93 -14.35 -14.13
C ALA A 199 -10.20 -15.22 -13.11
N GLN A 200 -10.93 -16.08 -12.42
CA GLN A 200 -10.38 -17.07 -11.51
C GLN A 200 -10.48 -18.45 -12.14
N ILE A 201 -9.37 -19.15 -12.19
CA ILE A 201 -9.27 -20.52 -12.72
C ILE A 201 -8.87 -21.45 -11.58
N PRO A 202 -9.80 -22.26 -11.03
CA PRO A 202 -9.49 -23.21 -9.97
C PRO A 202 -8.44 -24.23 -10.44
N ILE A 203 -7.54 -24.61 -9.55
CA ILE A 203 -6.53 -25.63 -9.81
C ILE A 203 -6.90 -26.90 -9.03
N ASP A 204 -7.31 -27.94 -9.74
CA ASP A 204 -7.53 -29.31 -9.24
C ASP A 204 -8.29 -29.41 -7.90
N GLY A 205 -9.39 -28.66 -7.76
CA GLY A 205 -10.24 -28.68 -6.56
C GLY A 205 -9.63 -28.12 -5.29
N SER A 206 -8.48 -27.45 -5.42
CA SER A 206 -7.89 -26.69 -4.32
C SER A 206 -8.50 -25.28 -4.23
N ASP A 207 -8.28 -24.60 -3.09
CA ASP A 207 -8.59 -23.18 -2.96
C ASP A 207 -7.58 -22.28 -3.70
N THR A 208 -6.63 -22.89 -4.43
CA THR A 208 -5.63 -22.17 -5.23
C THR A 208 -6.20 -21.85 -6.60
N HIS A 209 -5.97 -20.64 -7.08
CA HIS A 209 -6.49 -20.14 -8.35
C HIS A 209 -5.41 -19.38 -9.12
N PHE A 210 -5.48 -19.45 -10.46
CA PHE A 210 -4.85 -18.46 -11.34
C PHE A 210 -5.79 -17.27 -11.54
N TYR A 211 -5.23 -16.06 -11.65
CA TYR A 211 -5.95 -14.81 -11.77
C TYR A 211 -5.58 -14.06 -13.05
#